data_ab9842a00c921e65319728f6bebc1139
#
_entry.id   ab9842a00c921e65319728f6bebc1139
#
_cell.length_a   1.000
_cell.length_b   1.000
_cell.length_c   1.000
_cell.angle_alpha   90.00
_cell.angle_beta   90.00
_cell.angle_gamma   90.00
#
_symmetry.space_group_name_H-M   'P 1'
#
loop_
_entity.id
_entity.type
_entity.pdbx_description
1 polymer ?
#
loop_
_entity_poly.entity_id
_entity_poly.type
_entity_poly.pdbx_seq_one_letter_code
_entity_poly.pdbx_strand_id
1 'polypeptide(L)'
;ERLFAEGGFFTPDTRARFVATTLARLASPVSPEWPCVLNPGRIRDQWHTMTRTGLSCRLSTHIQEPYVEIHPDDASRLGLEQGTLARIETPHGTASVRVLLSRGQQPGSVFAPFHWSAQNSSAGRISALVHGITDPISGQPESKATPARVVPVRVSHYGFLLSRSPLRPQRLAYWAESRAMFGTSSGTTLHLALDLDAAGIAAWRHATLPAG
;
A
#
# COMPACT_ATOMS: atom_id res chain seq x y z
N GLU A 1 -28.39 -20.47 -15.50
CA GLU A 1 -28.36 -20.53 -16.98
C GLU A 1 -26.93 -20.34 -17.47
N ARG A 2 -26.46 -21.19 -18.37
CA ARG A 2 -25.10 -21.12 -18.88
C ARG A 2 -25.08 -20.23 -20.14
N LEU A 3 -24.23 -19.21 -20.15
CA LEU A 3 -24.08 -18.35 -21.31
C LEU A 3 -23.59 -19.14 -22.50
N PHE A 4 -24.18 -18.91 -23.67
CA PHE A 4 -23.89 -19.62 -24.94
C PHE A 4 -24.09 -21.14 -24.90
N ALA A 5 -24.97 -21.67 -24.02
CA ALA A 5 -25.22 -23.11 -23.92
C ALA A 5 -25.69 -23.75 -25.24
N GLU A 6 -26.42 -22.97 -26.04
CA GLU A 6 -26.96 -23.40 -27.33
C GLU A 6 -26.20 -22.80 -28.54
N GLY A 7 -24.99 -22.28 -28.33
CA GLY A 7 -24.23 -21.58 -29.35
C GLY A 7 -24.56 -20.08 -29.42
N GLY A 8 -24.43 -19.49 -30.61
CA GLY A 8 -24.76 -18.08 -30.83
C GLY A 8 -23.73 -17.10 -30.27
N PHE A 9 -22.47 -17.40 -30.38
CA PHE A 9 -21.38 -16.50 -30.02
C PHE A 9 -21.44 -15.20 -30.85
N PHE A 10 -21.01 -14.09 -30.28
CA PHE A 10 -20.96 -12.79 -30.92
C PHE A 10 -19.82 -12.67 -31.94
N THR A 11 -19.86 -13.55 -32.92
CA THR A 11 -18.93 -13.64 -34.06
C THR A 11 -19.74 -13.65 -35.36
N PRO A 12 -19.17 -13.24 -36.52
CA PRO A 12 -19.90 -13.22 -37.79
C PRO A 12 -20.51 -14.57 -38.18
N ASP A 13 -19.89 -15.67 -37.79
CA ASP A 13 -20.34 -17.05 -38.06
C ASP A 13 -21.01 -17.72 -36.84
N THR A 14 -21.28 -16.95 -35.79
CA THR A 14 -21.89 -17.38 -34.52
C THR A 14 -21.15 -18.51 -33.80
N ARG A 15 -19.91 -18.81 -34.18
CA ARG A 15 -19.08 -19.85 -33.58
C ARG A 15 -18.03 -19.27 -32.63
N ALA A 16 -17.67 -20.03 -31.60
CA ALA A 16 -16.54 -19.70 -30.74
C ALA A 16 -15.24 -19.66 -31.56
N ARG A 17 -14.39 -18.69 -31.27
CA ARG A 17 -13.05 -18.56 -31.85
C ARG A 17 -11.99 -18.83 -30.81
N PHE A 18 -11.09 -19.74 -31.09
CA PHE A 18 -9.88 -19.97 -30.32
C PHE A 18 -8.78 -19.09 -30.92
N VAL A 19 -8.39 -18.06 -30.19
CA VAL A 19 -7.30 -17.18 -30.59
C VAL A 19 -6.02 -17.64 -29.88
N ALA A 20 -5.02 -18.03 -30.64
CA ALA A 20 -3.70 -18.30 -30.07
C ALA A 20 -3.08 -16.97 -29.61
N THR A 21 -2.88 -16.84 -28.29
CA THR A 21 -2.25 -15.66 -27.71
C THR A 21 -0.81 -16.00 -27.31
N THR A 22 0.10 -15.08 -27.58
CA THR A 22 1.46 -15.16 -27.06
C THR A 22 1.55 -14.30 -25.79
N LEU A 23 2.21 -14.86 -24.75
CA LEU A 23 2.45 -14.10 -23.53
C LEU A 23 3.44 -12.98 -23.84
N ALA A 24 2.99 -11.74 -23.68
CA ALA A 24 3.86 -10.58 -23.80
C ALA A 24 4.89 -10.56 -22.66
N ARG A 25 6.09 -10.06 -22.94
CA ARG A 25 7.08 -9.79 -21.89
C ARG A 25 6.63 -8.60 -21.07
N LEU A 26 6.95 -8.62 -19.75
CA LEU A 26 6.76 -7.46 -18.90
C LEU A 26 7.56 -6.28 -19.44
N ALA A 27 6.96 -5.11 -19.47
CA ALA A 27 7.61 -3.89 -19.94
C ALA A 27 8.71 -3.43 -18.99
N SER A 28 8.57 -3.73 -17.69
CA SER A 28 9.57 -3.43 -16.65
C SER A 28 9.89 -4.70 -15.86
N PRO A 29 10.87 -5.51 -16.30
CA PRO A 29 11.28 -6.69 -15.55
C PRO A 29 12.01 -6.29 -14.25
N VAL A 30 12.00 -7.19 -13.27
CA VAL A 30 12.83 -7.05 -12.05
C VAL A 30 14.31 -6.97 -12.39
N SER A 31 15.07 -6.30 -11.54
CA SER A 31 16.51 -6.10 -11.67
C SER A 31 17.19 -6.26 -10.31
N PRO A 32 18.53 -6.31 -10.24
CA PRO A 32 19.25 -6.31 -8.95
C PRO A 32 18.93 -5.10 -8.07
N GLU A 33 18.61 -3.96 -8.65
CA GLU A 33 18.18 -2.76 -7.91
C GLU A 33 16.74 -2.86 -7.41
N TRP A 34 15.86 -3.47 -8.21
CA TRP A 34 14.43 -3.65 -7.94
C TRP A 34 14.07 -5.14 -7.98
N PRO A 35 14.46 -5.92 -6.95
CA PRO A 35 14.44 -7.39 -7.03
C PRO A 35 13.07 -8.03 -6.79
N CYS A 36 12.09 -7.26 -6.35
CA CYS A 36 10.75 -7.77 -6.04
C CYS A 36 9.72 -7.28 -7.04
N VAL A 37 8.68 -8.08 -7.22
CA VAL A 37 7.47 -7.68 -7.94
C VAL A 37 6.46 -7.15 -6.94
N LEU A 38 6.07 -5.87 -7.07
CA LEU A 38 4.97 -5.29 -6.30
C LEU A 38 3.64 -5.66 -6.96
N ASN A 39 2.79 -6.34 -6.20
CA ASN A 39 1.41 -6.67 -6.56
C ASN A 39 0.43 -5.84 -5.70
N PRO A 40 -0.03 -4.68 -6.15
CA PRO A 40 -1.04 -3.93 -5.44
C PRO A 40 -2.40 -4.60 -5.56
N GLY A 41 -3.17 -4.62 -4.48
CA GLY A 41 -4.46 -5.29 -4.50
C GLY A 41 -5.46 -4.75 -3.50
N ARG A 42 -6.60 -5.44 -3.41
CA ARG A 42 -7.68 -5.12 -2.47
C ARG A 42 -7.59 -6.01 -1.23
N ILE A 43 -8.08 -5.48 -0.12
CA ILE A 43 -8.43 -6.28 1.05
C ILE A 43 -9.94 -6.45 1.12
N ARG A 44 -10.38 -7.48 1.84
CA ARG A 44 -11.81 -7.91 1.90
C ARG A 44 -12.76 -6.79 2.29
N ASP A 45 -12.40 -6.01 3.32
CA ASP A 45 -13.33 -5.10 3.98
C ASP A 45 -13.30 -3.67 3.43
N GLN A 46 -12.45 -3.38 2.44
CA GLN A 46 -12.30 -2.05 1.88
C GLN A 46 -12.64 -2.00 0.38
N TRP A 47 -13.14 -0.86 -0.05
CA TRP A 47 -13.51 -0.59 -1.44
C TRP A 47 -12.79 0.64 -1.98
N HIS A 48 -11.99 0.45 -3.06
CA HIS A 48 -11.21 1.50 -3.71
C HIS A 48 -10.43 2.38 -2.70
N THR A 49 -10.63 3.70 -2.72
CA THR A 49 -9.98 4.68 -1.85
C THR A 49 -10.71 4.89 -0.50
N MET A 50 -11.52 3.94 -0.09
CA MET A 50 -12.26 3.95 1.19
C MET A 50 -13.25 5.13 1.35
N THR A 51 -13.66 5.77 0.27
CA THR A 51 -14.56 6.94 0.30
C THR A 51 -15.89 6.64 1.03
N ARG A 52 -16.36 5.40 0.98
CA ARG A 52 -17.54 4.93 1.70
C ARG A 52 -17.19 3.96 2.83
N THR A 53 -16.40 2.94 2.54
CA THR A 53 -16.06 1.90 3.52
C THR A 53 -15.23 2.44 4.68
N GLY A 54 -14.40 3.46 4.45
CA GLY A 54 -13.64 4.14 5.49
C GLY A 54 -14.50 4.91 6.52
N LEU A 55 -15.78 5.17 6.21
CA LEU A 55 -16.74 5.77 7.15
C LEU A 55 -17.32 4.74 8.13
N SER A 56 -17.14 3.45 7.86
CA SER A 56 -17.60 2.37 8.74
C SER A 56 -16.48 1.93 9.67
N CYS A 57 -16.57 2.30 10.94
CA CYS A 57 -15.61 1.87 11.97
C CYS A 57 -15.45 0.35 11.99
N ARG A 58 -16.55 -0.40 11.81
CA ARG A 58 -16.52 -1.86 11.80
C ARG A 58 -15.66 -2.45 10.69
N LEU A 59 -15.69 -1.88 9.49
CA LEU A 59 -14.87 -2.35 8.37
C LEU A 59 -13.39 -1.99 8.56
N SER A 60 -13.10 -0.90 9.26
CA SER A 60 -11.73 -0.45 9.52
C SER A 60 -11.04 -1.16 10.69
N THR A 61 -11.78 -1.96 11.49
CA THR A 61 -11.18 -2.68 12.64
C THR A 61 -10.35 -3.89 12.23
N HIS A 62 -10.61 -4.48 11.06
CA HIS A 62 -9.89 -5.67 10.61
C HIS A 62 -8.45 -5.36 10.19
N ILE A 63 -8.28 -4.36 9.32
CA ILE A 63 -6.97 -3.85 8.89
C ILE A 63 -7.01 -2.34 9.02
N GLN A 64 -6.21 -1.80 9.93
CA GLN A 64 -6.27 -0.39 10.32
C GLN A 64 -5.25 0.48 9.58
N GLU A 65 -4.20 -0.12 9.03
CA GLU A 65 -3.09 0.59 8.40
C GLU A 65 -2.58 -0.15 7.16
N PRO A 66 -1.92 0.54 6.21
CA PRO A 66 -1.34 -0.10 5.05
C PRO A 66 -0.18 -1.02 5.47
N TYR A 67 -0.04 -2.14 4.75
CA TYR A 67 0.99 -3.12 5.03
C TYR A 67 1.65 -3.64 3.75
N VAL A 68 2.78 -4.27 3.89
CA VAL A 68 3.42 -5.11 2.87
C VAL A 68 3.40 -6.55 3.34
N GLU A 69 2.78 -7.42 2.55
CA GLU A 69 2.82 -8.86 2.77
C GLU A 69 4.01 -9.44 2.00
N ILE A 70 4.87 -10.14 2.71
CA ILE A 70 6.15 -10.65 2.19
C ILE A 70 6.41 -12.06 2.71
N HIS A 71 7.05 -12.90 1.88
CA HIS A 71 7.45 -14.24 2.31
C HIS A 71 8.50 -14.17 3.42
N PRO A 72 8.44 -15.04 4.46
CA PRO A 72 9.38 -15.02 5.59
C PRO A 72 10.84 -15.12 5.17
N ASP A 73 11.17 -15.90 4.13
CA ASP A 73 12.55 -16.05 3.67
C ASP A 73 13.08 -14.75 3.03
N ASP A 74 12.24 -14.04 2.30
CA ASP A 74 12.58 -12.72 1.75
C ASP A 74 12.74 -11.68 2.86
N ALA A 75 11.82 -11.69 3.82
CA ALA A 75 11.89 -10.81 4.97
C ALA A 75 13.17 -11.02 5.78
N SER A 76 13.55 -12.27 6.04
CA SER A 76 14.79 -12.62 6.73
C SER A 76 16.03 -12.09 6.01
N ARG A 77 16.09 -12.25 4.68
CA ARG A 77 17.20 -11.73 3.86
C ARG A 77 17.31 -10.21 3.88
N LEU A 78 16.17 -9.53 4.04
CA LEU A 78 16.08 -8.06 4.05
C LEU A 78 16.17 -7.47 5.47
N GLY A 79 16.25 -8.29 6.51
CA GLY A 79 16.25 -7.83 7.90
C GLY A 79 14.93 -7.23 8.35
N LEU A 80 13.81 -7.77 7.83
CA LEU A 80 12.46 -7.35 8.15
C LEU A 80 11.82 -8.31 9.15
N GLU A 81 11.10 -7.79 10.12
CA GLU A 81 10.39 -8.55 11.14
C GLU A 81 8.89 -8.26 11.10
N GLN A 82 8.08 -9.23 11.56
CA GLN A 82 6.64 -9.07 11.68
C GLN A 82 6.28 -7.82 12.48
N GLY A 83 5.40 -6.99 11.91
CA GLY A 83 4.87 -5.81 12.57
C GLY A 83 5.82 -4.61 12.63
N THR A 84 7.07 -4.71 12.14
CA THR A 84 7.96 -3.56 12.00
C THR A 84 7.57 -2.69 10.80
N LEU A 85 8.20 -1.54 10.65
CA LEU A 85 8.00 -0.70 9.48
C LEU A 85 8.98 -1.03 8.36
N ALA A 86 8.48 -1.00 7.15
CA ALA A 86 9.27 -1.08 5.94
C ALA A 86 8.90 0.05 4.98
N ARG A 87 9.82 0.40 4.11
CA ARG A 87 9.56 1.28 2.98
C ARG A 87 9.61 0.46 1.70
N ILE A 88 8.51 0.49 0.95
CA ILE A 88 8.46 0.00 -0.42
C ILE A 88 8.94 1.14 -1.31
N GLU A 89 9.91 0.86 -2.16
CA GLU A 89 10.47 1.81 -3.10
C GLU A 89 10.34 1.27 -4.52
N THR A 90 10.02 2.14 -5.44
CA THR A 90 10.00 1.90 -6.89
C THR A 90 10.63 3.09 -7.60
N PRO A 91 10.93 3.01 -8.91
CA PRO A 91 11.35 4.19 -9.69
C PRO A 91 10.36 5.36 -9.64
N HIS A 92 9.12 5.13 -9.22
CA HIS A 92 8.03 6.11 -9.24
C HIS A 92 7.75 6.76 -7.89
N GLY A 93 8.27 6.19 -6.81
CA GLY A 93 8.06 6.76 -5.47
C GLY A 93 8.32 5.78 -4.34
N THR A 94 7.90 6.19 -3.15
CA THR A 94 8.07 5.42 -1.92
C THR A 94 6.78 5.37 -1.10
N ALA A 95 6.59 4.28 -0.34
CA ALA A 95 5.54 4.20 0.66
C ALA A 95 6.05 3.49 1.91
N SER A 96 5.71 4.03 3.09
CA SER A 96 6.02 3.42 4.38
C SER A 96 4.80 2.65 4.89
N VAL A 97 5.02 1.39 5.26
CA VAL A 97 3.95 0.43 5.56
C VAL A 97 4.39 -0.55 6.66
N ARG A 98 3.43 -1.26 7.24
CA ARG A 98 3.69 -2.30 8.22
C ARG A 98 4.09 -3.61 7.55
N VAL A 99 5.03 -4.35 8.11
CA VAL A 99 5.43 -5.69 7.61
C VAL A 99 4.45 -6.75 8.09
N LEU A 100 3.92 -7.53 7.16
CA LEU A 100 3.13 -8.73 7.39
C LEU A 100 3.85 -9.94 6.78
N LEU A 101 4.28 -10.87 7.61
CA LEU A 101 4.90 -12.10 7.13
C LEU A 101 3.84 -13.12 6.74
N SER A 102 3.95 -13.69 5.56
CA SER A 102 2.99 -14.67 5.04
C SER A 102 3.68 -15.74 4.21
N ARG A 103 3.53 -17.00 4.61
CA ARG A 103 3.98 -18.15 3.81
C ARG A 103 3.14 -18.37 2.55
N GLY A 104 1.96 -17.73 2.47
CA GLY A 104 1.12 -17.72 1.28
C GLY A 104 1.61 -16.77 0.19
N GLN A 105 2.52 -15.85 0.53
CA GLN A 105 3.13 -14.95 -0.44
C GLN A 105 4.25 -15.68 -1.19
N GLN A 106 4.32 -15.53 -2.51
CA GLN A 106 5.39 -16.10 -3.32
C GLN A 106 6.71 -15.36 -3.07
N PRO A 107 7.84 -16.07 -2.87
CA PRO A 107 9.16 -15.46 -2.81
C PRO A 107 9.47 -14.58 -4.03
N GLY A 108 10.11 -13.44 -3.83
CA GLY A 108 10.38 -12.45 -4.87
C GLY A 108 9.18 -11.57 -5.26
N SER A 109 8.02 -11.78 -4.63
CA SER A 109 6.82 -10.97 -4.85
C SER A 109 6.32 -10.41 -3.51
N VAL A 110 5.79 -9.20 -3.54
CA VAL A 110 5.19 -8.55 -2.36
C VAL A 110 3.81 -8.02 -2.71
N PHE A 111 2.88 -8.15 -1.77
CA PHE A 111 1.55 -7.59 -1.88
C PHE A 111 1.43 -6.35 -1.00
N ALA A 112 0.74 -5.32 -1.50
CA ALA A 112 0.40 -4.17 -0.70
C ALA A 112 -1.00 -3.63 -1.08
N PRO A 113 -1.87 -3.31 -0.10
CA PRO A 113 -3.21 -2.84 -0.38
C PRO A 113 -3.22 -1.39 -0.86
N PHE A 114 -3.92 -1.11 -1.96
CA PHE A 114 -3.94 0.22 -2.59
C PHE A 114 -5.00 1.18 -2.03
N HIS A 115 -5.73 0.80 -0.98
CA HIS A 115 -6.90 1.56 -0.51
C HIS A 115 -6.55 2.91 0.12
N TRP A 116 -5.37 3.03 0.73
CA TRP A 116 -4.97 4.27 1.40
C TRP A 116 -4.57 5.35 0.41
N SER A 117 -5.17 6.51 0.59
CA SER A 117 -4.89 7.74 -0.17
C SER A 117 -4.24 8.80 0.73
N ALA A 118 -3.86 9.94 0.17
CA ALA A 118 -3.32 11.05 0.94
C ALA A 118 -4.33 11.66 1.96
N GLN A 119 -5.61 11.30 1.87
CA GLN A 119 -6.63 11.73 2.82
C GLN A 119 -6.58 10.96 4.15
N ASN A 120 -6.11 9.71 4.10
CA ASN A 120 -6.14 8.78 5.24
C ASN A 120 -4.79 8.14 5.55
N SER A 121 -3.73 8.51 4.83
CA SER A 121 -2.37 8.08 5.12
C SER A 121 -1.36 9.12 4.62
N SER A 122 -0.38 9.48 5.44
CA SER A 122 0.66 10.44 5.06
C SER A 122 1.69 9.84 4.10
N ALA A 123 2.06 8.58 4.26
CA ALA A 123 3.14 7.94 3.53
C ALA A 123 2.80 6.53 2.99
N GLY A 124 1.56 6.05 3.15
CA GLY A 124 1.15 4.69 2.79
C GLY A 124 0.41 4.56 1.46
N ARG A 125 0.57 5.50 0.53
CA ARG A 125 -0.14 5.51 -0.76
C ARG A 125 0.53 4.60 -1.79
N ILE A 126 0.09 3.35 -1.87
CA ILE A 126 0.64 2.32 -2.76
C ILE A 126 0.43 2.64 -4.24
N SER A 127 -0.70 3.24 -4.61
CA SER A 127 -0.97 3.60 -6.01
C SER A 127 0.04 4.60 -6.61
N ALA A 128 0.80 5.32 -5.77
CA ALA A 128 1.86 6.21 -6.24
C ALA A 128 3.14 5.48 -6.67
N LEU A 129 3.25 4.19 -6.35
CA LEU A 129 4.42 3.37 -6.65
C LEU A 129 4.32 2.67 -8.00
N VAL A 130 3.12 2.59 -8.56
CA VAL A 130 2.81 1.78 -9.74
C VAL A 130 3.25 2.51 -11.00
N HIS A 131 3.86 1.78 -11.93
CA HIS A 131 4.22 2.34 -13.24
C HIS A 131 2.98 2.60 -14.12
N GLY A 132 3.08 3.58 -15.02
CA GLY A 132 2.00 4.00 -15.90
C GLY A 132 1.93 3.24 -17.22
N ILE A 133 2.36 1.97 -17.26
CA ILE A 133 2.38 1.16 -18.48
C ILE A 133 1.02 0.49 -18.66
N THR A 134 0.52 0.50 -19.89
CA THR A 134 -0.77 -0.10 -20.26
C THR A 134 -0.60 -1.01 -21.47
N ASP A 135 -1.48 -2.00 -21.55
CA ASP A 135 -1.62 -2.80 -22.77
C ASP A 135 -2.06 -1.91 -23.94
N PRO A 136 -1.37 -1.98 -25.09
CA PRO A 136 -1.62 -1.07 -26.21
C PRO A 136 -2.99 -1.28 -26.92
N ILE A 137 -3.62 -2.43 -26.71
CA ILE A 137 -4.89 -2.78 -27.36
C ILE A 137 -6.07 -2.47 -26.40
N SER A 138 -6.00 -2.97 -25.17
CA SER A 138 -7.09 -2.85 -24.20
C SER A 138 -7.00 -1.63 -23.31
N GLY A 139 -5.82 -1.00 -23.21
CA GLY A 139 -5.56 0.05 -22.23
C GLY A 139 -5.46 -0.45 -20.79
N GLN A 140 -5.45 -1.78 -20.57
CA GLN A 140 -5.36 -2.37 -19.23
C GLN A 140 -4.01 -2.06 -18.59
N PRO A 141 -3.97 -1.51 -17.35
CA PRO A 141 -2.71 -1.22 -16.67
C PRO A 141 -1.94 -2.49 -16.27
N GLU A 142 -0.62 -2.49 -16.47
CA GLU A 142 0.30 -3.52 -15.98
C GLU A 142 0.63 -3.30 -14.49
N SER A 143 -0.34 -2.91 -13.70
CA SER A 143 -0.15 -2.44 -12.33
C SER A 143 0.35 -3.50 -11.34
N LYS A 144 0.25 -4.78 -11.69
CA LYS A 144 0.60 -5.89 -10.78
C LYS A 144 2.02 -6.46 -10.98
N ALA A 145 2.82 -5.79 -11.78
CA ALA A 145 4.17 -6.21 -12.10
C ALA A 145 5.20 -5.08 -11.99
N THR A 146 4.95 -4.10 -11.12
CA THR A 146 5.89 -3.00 -10.89
C THR A 146 7.12 -3.50 -10.13
N PRO A 147 8.34 -3.34 -10.68
CA PRO A 147 9.56 -3.68 -9.97
C PRO A 147 9.74 -2.81 -8.74
N ALA A 148 10.12 -3.43 -7.62
CA ALA A 148 10.22 -2.76 -6.33
C ALA A 148 11.37 -3.33 -5.49
N ARG A 149 11.73 -2.60 -4.44
CA ARG A 149 12.51 -3.11 -3.32
C ARG A 149 11.82 -2.77 -2.00
N VAL A 150 12.06 -3.57 -0.99
CA VAL A 150 11.54 -3.35 0.36
C VAL A 150 12.72 -3.19 1.30
N VAL A 151 12.76 -2.09 2.03
CA VAL A 151 13.84 -1.77 2.95
C VAL A 151 13.30 -1.56 4.37
N PRO A 152 14.00 -2.00 5.42
CA PRO A 152 13.59 -1.78 6.80
C PRO A 152 13.63 -0.29 7.13
N VAL A 153 12.62 0.18 7.88
CA VAL A 153 12.59 1.52 8.46
C VAL A 153 12.84 1.39 9.96
N ARG A 154 13.98 1.88 10.40
CA ARG A 154 14.30 1.91 11.83
C ARG A 154 13.65 3.13 12.45
N VAL A 155 12.90 2.90 13.52
CA VAL A 155 12.27 3.96 14.31
C VAL A 155 12.68 3.80 15.75
N SER A 156 13.01 4.89 16.41
CA SER A 156 13.38 4.90 17.81
C SER A 156 12.16 4.82 18.73
N HIS A 157 11.03 5.40 18.29
CA HIS A 157 9.81 5.49 19.08
C HIS A 157 8.57 5.37 18.22
N TYR A 158 7.54 4.75 18.81
CA TYR A 158 6.18 4.73 18.26
C TYR A 158 5.28 5.62 19.13
N GLY A 159 4.40 6.36 18.48
CA GLY A 159 3.40 7.15 19.14
C GLY A 159 2.04 7.01 18.46
N PHE A 160 1.00 7.30 19.19
CA PHE A 160 -0.31 7.51 18.61
C PHE A 160 -0.97 8.73 19.24
N LEU A 161 -1.82 9.37 18.47
CA LEU A 161 -2.62 10.52 18.91
C LEU A 161 -4.10 10.18 18.72
N LEU A 162 -4.86 10.31 19.78
CA LEU A 162 -6.32 10.18 19.76
C LEU A 162 -6.93 11.57 19.90
N SER A 163 -7.81 11.97 18.99
CA SER A 163 -8.51 13.24 19.01
C SER A 163 -10.01 13.04 18.92
N ARG A 164 -10.80 13.81 19.68
CA ARG A 164 -12.27 13.82 19.59
C ARG A 164 -12.77 14.58 18.35
N SER A 165 -11.95 15.42 17.78
CA SER A 165 -12.26 16.15 16.56
C SER A 165 -11.35 15.70 15.43
N PRO A 166 -11.81 15.70 14.17
CA PRO A 166 -10.94 15.45 13.02
C PRO A 166 -9.73 16.39 13.06
N LEU A 167 -8.55 15.82 12.88
CA LEU A 167 -7.34 16.65 12.75
C LEU A 167 -7.41 17.41 11.43
N ARG A 168 -7.27 18.73 11.52
CA ARG A 168 -7.20 19.56 10.30
C ARG A 168 -5.94 19.19 9.49
N PRO A 169 -5.98 19.27 8.16
CA PRO A 169 -4.83 18.97 7.30
C PRO A 169 -3.55 19.69 7.71
N GLN A 170 -3.65 20.95 8.16
CA GLN A 170 -2.49 21.72 8.62
C GLN A 170 -1.82 21.11 9.87
N ARG A 171 -2.60 20.50 10.77
CA ARG A 171 -2.05 19.82 11.94
C ARG A 171 -1.38 18.49 11.57
N LEU A 172 -1.95 17.78 10.60
CA LEU A 172 -1.31 16.59 10.04
C LEU A 172 0.01 16.93 9.34
N ALA A 173 0.06 18.04 8.58
CA ALA A 173 1.28 18.55 7.97
C ALA A 173 2.33 18.91 9.02
N TYR A 174 1.96 19.63 10.09
CA TYR A 174 2.86 19.95 11.18
C TYR A 174 3.50 18.70 11.83
N TRP A 175 2.71 17.65 12.04
CA TRP A 175 3.23 16.38 12.55
C TRP A 175 4.12 15.64 11.54
N ALA A 176 3.80 15.71 10.25
CA ALA A 176 4.65 15.17 9.20
C ALA A 176 5.99 15.91 9.10
N GLU A 177 5.99 17.23 9.24
CA GLU A 177 7.19 18.05 9.27
C GLU A 177 8.03 17.80 10.54
N SER A 178 7.40 17.37 11.63
CA SER A 178 8.06 17.01 12.89
C SER A 178 8.69 15.60 12.86
N ARG A 179 9.14 15.12 11.69
CA ARG A 179 9.76 13.82 11.47
C ARG A 179 8.84 12.61 11.64
N ALA A 180 7.54 12.77 11.49
CA ALA A 180 6.64 11.65 11.36
C ALA A 180 6.92 10.93 10.02
N MET A 181 7.41 9.72 10.08
CA MET A 181 7.71 8.94 8.90
C MET A 181 6.48 8.24 8.32
N PHE A 182 5.48 8.04 9.14
CA PHE A 182 4.27 7.31 8.79
C PHE A 182 3.11 7.76 9.66
N GLY A 183 1.96 7.98 9.05
CA GLY A 183 0.74 8.28 9.78
C GLY A 183 -0.48 7.79 9.03
N THR A 184 -1.43 7.20 9.74
CA THR A 184 -2.76 6.88 9.23
C THR A 184 -3.79 7.54 10.11
N SER A 185 -4.88 8.03 9.52
CA SER A 185 -6.02 8.48 10.29
C SER A 185 -7.25 7.67 9.87
N SER A 186 -7.89 7.04 10.84
CA SER A 186 -9.21 6.45 10.71
C SER A 186 -10.15 7.20 11.66
N GLY A 187 -10.81 8.22 11.15
CA GLY A 187 -11.69 9.05 11.97
C GLY A 187 -10.94 9.88 13.02
N THR A 188 -10.89 9.41 14.26
CA THR A 188 -10.32 10.14 15.41
C THR A 188 -8.94 9.64 15.85
N THR A 189 -8.40 8.60 15.23
CA THR A 189 -7.13 7.98 15.63
C THR A 189 -6.07 8.21 14.56
N LEU A 190 -4.91 8.68 14.99
CA LEU A 190 -3.71 8.84 14.18
C LEU A 190 -2.60 7.99 14.77
N HIS A 191 -2.06 7.07 13.97
CA HIS A 191 -0.88 6.29 14.31
C HIS A 191 0.36 6.95 13.73
N LEU A 192 1.38 7.14 14.54
CA LEU A 192 2.62 7.79 14.16
C LEU A 192 3.80 6.86 14.44
N ALA A 193 4.69 6.74 13.49
CA ALA A 193 6.02 6.25 13.72
C ALA A 193 6.99 7.43 13.63
N LEU A 194 7.81 7.60 14.64
CA LEU A 194 8.69 8.75 14.79
C LEU A 194 10.15 8.27 14.84
N ASP A 195 10.99 8.89 14.04
CA ASP A 195 12.44 8.76 14.17
C ASP A 195 12.96 10.04 14.86
N LEU A 196 12.95 9.99 16.19
CA LEU A 196 13.33 11.11 17.04
C LEU A 196 14.59 10.75 17.84
N ASP A 197 15.55 11.64 17.86
CA ASP A 197 16.61 11.66 18.86
C ASP A 197 16.08 12.15 20.23
N ALA A 198 16.92 12.08 21.25
CA ALA A 198 16.52 12.49 22.61
C ALA A 198 16.01 13.94 22.69
N ALA A 199 16.58 14.86 21.89
CA ALA A 199 16.16 16.25 21.83
C ALA A 199 14.79 16.39 21.15
N GLY A 200 14.57 15.65 20.06
CA GLY A 200 13.28 15.59 19.37
C GLY A 200 12.17 15.03 20.25
N ILE A 201 12.46 14.01 21.09
CA ILE A 201 11.51 13.47 22.06
C ILE A 201 11.16 14.51 23.13
N ALA A 202 12.15 15.22 23.65
CA ALA A 202 11.91 16.28 24.63
C ALA A 202 11.05 17.40 24.03
N ALA A 203 11.36 17.84 22.81
CA ALA A 203 10.57 18.84 22.09
C ALA A 203 9.13 18.37 21.83
N TRP A 204 8.94 17.10 21.48
CA TRP A 204 7.62 16.52 21.27
C TRP A 204 6.78 16.47 22.55
N ARG A 205 7.37 16.11 23.69
CA ARG A 205 6.68 16.07 25.00
C ARG A 205 6.23 17.46 25.47
N HIS A 206 6.91 18.51 25.05
CA HIS A 206 6.61 19.90 25.42
C HIS A 206 5.79 20.63 24.35
N ALA A 207 5.63 20.07 23.15
CA ALA A 207 4.74 20.62 22.14
C ALA A 207 3.29 20.40 22.55
N THR A 208 2.75 21.34 23.33
CA THR A 208 1.31 21.43 23.54
C THR A 208 0.65 21.71 22.20
N LEU A 209 -0.27 20.83 21.79
CA LEU A 209 -1.14 21.11 20.65
C LEU A 209 -1.82 22.45 20.96
N PRO A 210 -1.75 23.47 20.08
CA PRO A 210 -2.46 24.70 20.31
C PRO A 210 -3.94 24.36 20.51
N ALA A 211 -4.53 24.93 21.57
CA ALA A 211 -5.95 24.83 21.84
C ALA A 211 -6.70 25.27 20.59
N GLY A 212 -7.60 24.42 20.10
CA GLY A 212 -8.32 24.59 18.85
C GLY A 212 -9.44 25.58 18.93
#